data_04ff041a42f1069f5cec08ba7818eeb4
#
_entry.id   04ff041a42f1069f5cec08ba7818eeb4
#
_cell.length_a   1.000
_cell.length_b   1.000
_cell.length_c   1.000
_cell.angle_alpha   90.00
_cell.angle_beta   90.00
_cell.angle_gamma   90.00
#
_symmetry.space_group_name_H-M   'P 1'
#
loop_
_entity.id
_entity.type
_entity.pdbx_description
1 polymer ?
#
loop_
_entity_poly.entity_id
_entity_poly.type
_entity_poly.pdbx_seq_one_letter_code
_entity_poly.pdbx_strand_id
1 'polypeptide(L)'
;MIRTQAPIALDDHSEPEPDVAVAQGTPREYAGEHPARPVLVVEVALASVALDRDHKGSLYARAQLEDYWIVNLVDRVLEVYRQPMRDSASVFGWRYGSRQRLSAESSITPLAAPGVSVRVSDLLP
;
A
#
# COMPACT_ATOMS: atom_id res chain seq x y z
N MET A 1 -13.64 4.44 1.34
CA MET A 1 -13.38 5.58 0.45
C MET A 1 -12.05 5.41 -0.25
N ILE A 2 -12.01 5.67 -1.53
CA ILE A 2 -10.80 5.54 -2.35
C ILE A 2 -10.33 6.94 -2.77
N ARG A 3 -9.05 7.21 -2.62
CA ARG A 3 -8.44 8.46 -3.06
C ARG A 3 -7.23 8.14 -3.93
N THR A 4 -7.08 8.86 -5.04
CA THR A 4 -6.00 8.68 -6.00
C THR A 4 -5.10 9.90 -5.98
N GLN A 5 -3.79 9.68 -5.87
CA GLN A 5 -2.77 10.73 -5.90
C GLN A 5 -3.05 11.87 -4.93
N ALA A 6 -3.56 11.54 -3.75
CA ALA A 6 -3.81 12.50 -2.68
C ALA A 6 -2.83 12.26 -1.53
N PRO A 7 -2.27 13.32 -0.93
CA PRO A 7 -1.38 13.13 0.20
C PRO A 7 -2.12 12.53 1.39
N ILE A 8 -1.42 11.69 2.13
CA ILE A 8 -1.93 11.11 3.37
C ILE A 8 -0.91 11.39 4.48
N ALA A 9 -1.41 11.66 5.68
CA ALA A 9 -0.56 11.88 6.83
C ALA A 9 -0.31 10.55 7.52
N LEU A 10 0.94 10.08 7.52
CA LEU A 10 1.35 8.87 8.22
C LEU A 10 1.93 9.19 9.60
N ASP A 11 2.60 10.34 9.69
CA ASP A 11 3.13 10.88 10.95
C ASP A 11 3.39 12.37 10.75
N ASP A 12 4.06 13.01 11.71
CA ASP A 12 4.31 14.45 11.66
C ASP A 12 5.26 14.87 10.53
N HIS A 13 5.96 13.93 9.92
CA HIS A 13 7.01 14.24 8.95
C HIS A 13 6.83 13.55 7.59
N SER A 14 5.82 12.72 7.44
CA SER A 14 5.67 11.90 6.24
C SER A 14 4.28 12.02 5.65
N GLU A 15 4.20 12.56 4.44
CA GLU A 15 2.95 12.68 3.69
C GLU A 15 3.18 12.20 2.25
N PRO A 16 3.40 10.88 2.04
CA PRO A 16 3.59 10.36 0.69
C PRO A 16 2.31 10.47 -0.12
N GLU A 17 2.46 10.55 -1.44
CA GLU A 17 1.33 10.57 -2.38
C GLU A 17 1.28 9.22 -3.09
N PRO A 18 0.55 8.21 -2.53
CA PRO A 18 0.40 6.94 -3.21
C PRO A 18 -0.49 7.07 -4.43
N ASP A 19 -0.35 6.15 -5.38
CA ASP A 19 -1.21 6.12 -6.57
C ASP A 19 -2.68 5.90 -6.18
N VAL A 20 -2.92 5.00 -5.24
CA VAL A 20 -4.27 4.77 -4.69
C VAL A 20 -4.14 4.52 -3.19
N ALA A 21 -5.01 5.17 -2.42
CA ALA A 21 -5.12 4.90 -1.00
C ALA A 21 -6.59 4.63 -0.65
N VAL A 22 -6.83 3.61 0.16
CA VAL A 22 -8.16 3.27 0.66
C VAL A 22 -8.18 3.48 2.16
N ALA A 23 -9.15 4.25 2.64
CA ALA A 23 -9.31 4.54 4.06
C ALA A 23 -10.72 4.15 4.50
N GLN A 24 -10.85 3.77 5.77
CA GLN A 24 -12.17 3.53 6.35
C GLN A 24 -12.86 4.86 6.62
N GLY A 25 -14.19 4.82 6.64
CA GLY A 25 -15.02 5.97 6.94
C GLY A 25 -15.75 6.49 5.72
N THR A 26 -16.39 7.65 5.89
CA THR A 26 -17.15 8.29 4.84
C THR A 26 -16.45 9.57 4.39
N PRO A 27 -16.76 10.08 3.19
CA PRO A 27 -16.19 11.36 2.76
C PRO A 27 -16.42 12.49 3.76
N ARG A 28 -17.52 12.44 4.49
CA ARG A 28 -17.86 13.43 5.50
C ARG A 28 -16.84 13.49 6.64
N GLU A 29 -16.27 12.36 7.00
CA GLU A 29 -15.27 12.28 8.08
C GLU A 29 -13.96 12.92 7.70
N TYR A 30 -13.71 13.12 6.40
CA TYR A 30 -12.47 13.66 5.88
C TYR A 30 -12.61 15.07 5.34
N ALA A 31 -13.77 15.70 5.51
CA ALA A 31 -14.00 17.04 4.99
C ALA A 31 -13.01 18.04 5.60
N GLY A 32 -12.22 18.68 4.74
CA GLY A 32 -11.22 19.67 5.18
C GLY A 32 -9.92 19.09 5.71
N GLU A 33 -9.76 17.77 5.75
CA GLU A 33 -8.56 17.11 6.27
C GLU A 33 -8.12 15.97 5.38
N HIS A 34 -6.82 15.59 5.49
CA HIS A 34 -6.33 14.36 4.87
C HIS A 34 -6.65 13.18 5.80
N PRO A 35 -7.03 12.01 5.24
CA PRO A 35 -7.16 10.81 6.06
C PRO A 35 -5.79 10.48 6.69
N ALA A 36 -5.74 10.38 8.01
CA ALA A 36 -4.47 10.12 8.70
C ALA A 36 -3.95 8.70 8.48
N ARG A 37 -4.86 7.71 8.35
CA ARG A 37 -4.45 6.31 8.28
C ARG A 37 -5.29 5.55 7.26
N PRO A 38 -4.75 5.31 6.07
CA PRO A 38 -5.41 4.42 5.12
C PRO A 38 -5.36 2.97 5.61
N VAL A 39 -6.26 2.13 5.11
CA VAL A 39 -6.28 0.70 5.39
C VAL A 39 -5.59 -0.10 4.31
N LEU A 40 -5.39 0.49 3.14
CA LEU A 40 -4.71 -0.11 2.00
C LEU A 40 -4.06 1.00 1.18
N VAL A 41 -2.84 0.78 0.75
CA VAL A 41 -2.16 1.64 -0.22
C VAL A 41 -1.73 0.77 -1.39
N VAL A 42 -2.00 1.25 -2.61
CA VAL A 42 -1.57 0.60 -3.85
C VAL A 42 -0.70 1.55 -4.64
N GLU A 43 0.51 1.12 -4.94
CA GLU A 43 1.46 1.86 -5.78
C GLU A 43 1.59 1.14 -7.12
N VAL A 44 1.68 1.91 -8.20
CA VAL A 44 1.94 1.38 -9.53
C VAL A 44 3.39 1.69 -9.89
N ALA A 45 4.18 0.66 -10.21
CA ALA A 45 5.61 0.82 -10.45
C ALA A 45 5.97 0.33 -11.85
N LEU A 46 6.51 1.24 -12.67
CA LEU A 46 7.02 0.94 -14.02
C LEU A 46 8.53 0.72 -14.03
N ALA A 47 9.27 1.45 -13.18
CA ALA A 47 10.72 1.40 -13.19
C ALA A 47 11.34 1.52 -11.80
N SER A 48 10.60 1.93 -10.80
CA SER A 48 11.10 2.22 -9.46
C SER A 48 10.64 1.21 -8.42
N VAL A 49 10.52 -0.07 -8.82
CA VAL A 49 10.01 -1.13 -7.94
C VAL A 49 10.87 -1.27 -6.68
N ALA A 50 12.19 -1.18 -6.81
CA ALA A 50 13.08 -1.31 -5.65
C ALA A 50 12.85 -0.18 -4.64
N LEU A 51 12.65 1.05 -5.12
CA LEU A 51 12.35 2.19 -4.24
C LEU A 51 11.02 1.99 -3.51
N ASP A 52 9.98 1.55 -4.23
CA ASP A 52 8.67 1.30 -3.61
C ASP A 52 8.75 0.16 -2.60
N ARG A 53 9.50 -0.88 -2.92
CA ARG A 53 9.66 -2.03 -2.02
C ARG A 53 10.44 -1.69 -0.76
N ASP A 54 11.60 -1.04 -0.92
CA ASP A 54 12.53 -0.85 0.19
C ASP A 54 12.26 0.45 0.95
N HIS A 55 12.10 1.56 0.25
CA HIS A 55 11.96 2.87 0.87
C HIS A 55 10.52 3.13 1.33
N LYS A 56 9.57 3.09 0.40
CA LYS A 56 8.16 3.31 0.75
C LYS A 56 7.61 2.20 1.61
N GLY A 57 8.02 0.95 1.36
CA GLY A 57 7.61 -0.17 2.19
C GLY A 57 8.01 0.00 3.64
N SER A 58 9.24 0.43 3.89
CA SER A 58 9.70 0.70 5.25
C SER A 58 8.93 1.85 5.90
N LEU A 59 8.66 2.91 5.13
CA LEU A 59 7.89 4.06 5.61
C LEU A 59 6.46 3.65 6.00
N TYR A 60 5.78 2.91 5.14
CA TYR A 60 4.41 2.46 5.42
C TYR A 60 4.35 1.45 6.56
N ALA A 61 5.35 0.57 6.67
CA ALA A 61 5.43 -0.37 7.79
C ALA A 61 5.59 0.36 9.12
N ARG A 62 6.43 1.42 9.14
CA ARG A 62 6.58 2.27 10.33
C ARG A 62 5.25 2.90 10.74
N ALA A 63 4.44 3.27 9.76
CA ALA A 63 3.13 3.87 10.00
C ALA A 63 2.06 2.84 10.38
N GLN A 64 2.41 1.55 10.48
CA GLN A 64 1.51 0.45 10.83
C GLN A 64 0.43 0.19 9.76
N LEU A 65 0.74 0.49 8.50
CA LEU A 65 -0.13 0.14 7.39
C LEU A 65 -0.05 -1.38 7.18
N GLU A 66 -1.17 -2.07 7.37
CA GLU A 66 -1.18 -3.53 7.38
C GLU A 66 -1.31 -4.17 6.00
N ASP A 67 -1.66 -3.38 4.97
CA ASP A 67 -1.88 -3.89 3.62
C ASP A 67 -1.31 -2.91 2.61
N TYR A 68 -0.17 -3.27 2.01
CA TYR A 68 0.54 -2.45 1.03
C TYR A 68 0.78 -3.28 -0.22
N TRP A 69 0.28 -2.81 -1.36
CA TRP A 69 0.41 -3.51 -2.63
C TRP A 69 1.24 -2.70 -3.62
N ILE A 70 2.07 -3.39 -4.38
CA ILE A 70 2.78 -2.80 -5.52
C ILE A 70 2.31 -3.52 -6.78
N VAL A 71 1.69 -2.78 -7.70
CA VAL A 71 1.40 -3.26 -9.03
C VAL A 71 2.69 -3.12 -9.84
N ASN A 72 3.44 -4.23 -9.94
CA ASN A 72 4.73 -4.26 -10.60
C ASN A 72 4.52 -4.47 -12.10
N LEU A 73 4.57 -3.39 -12.87
CA LEU A 73 4.34 -3.46 -14.33
C LEU A 73 5.56 -3.96 -15.08
N VAL A 74 6.73 -3.94 -14.47
CA VAL A 74 7.95 -4.49 -15.08
C VAL A 74 7.83 -6.00 -15.21
N ASP A 75 7.46 -6.68 -14.12
CA ASP A 75 7.35 -8.14 -14.07
C ASP A 75 5.91 -8.62 -14.27
N ARG A 76 4.94 -7.70 -14.34
CA ARG A 76 3.51 -7.98 -14.50
C ARG A 76 2.97 -8.89 -13.42
N VAL A 77 3.26 -8.50 -12.18
CA VAL A 77 2.79 -9.22 -10.97
C VAL A 77 2.29 -8.20 -9.96
N LEU A 78 1.52 -8.68 -8.98
CA LEU A 78 1.16 -7.91 -7.80
C LEU A 78 2.03 -8.36 -6.64
N GLU A 79 2.69 -7.41 -5.98
CA GLU A 79 3.42 -7.67 -4.73
C GLU A 79 2.55 -7.22 -3.56
N VAL A 80 2.36 -8.10 -2.57
CA VAL A 80 1.51 -7.83 -1.42
C VAL A 80 2.37 -7.90 -0.16
N TYR A 81 2.36 -6.81 0.60
CA TYR A 81 3.17 -6.66 1.82
C TYR A 81 2.24 -6.51 3.01
N ARG A 82 2.42 -7.38 4.01
CA ARG A 82 1.61 -7.41 5.23
C ARG A 82 2.50 -7.68 6.44
N GLN A 83 1.95 -7.52 7.63
CA GLN A 83 2.62 -7.76 8.91
C GLN A 83 3.81 -6.82 9.13
N PRO A 84 3.56 -5.52 9.34
CA PRO A 84 4.65 -4.58 9.65
C PRO A 84 5.37 -5.02 10.92
N MET A 85 6.71 -4.94 10.88
CA MET A 85 7.54 -5.35 12.01
C MET A 85 8.82 -4.52 12.07
N ARG A 86 9.41 -4.44 13.25
CA ARG A 86 10.66 -3.72 13.43
C ARG A 86 11.82 -4.46 12.77
N ASP A 87 12.70 -3.68 12.14
CA ASP A 87 13.91 -4.20 11.51
C ASP A 87 14.96 -3.08 11.45
N SER A 88 15.96 -3.17 12.30
CA SER A 88 17.00 -2.14 12.41
C SER A 88 17.83 -1.98 11.12
N ALA A 89 17.81 -2.99 10.24
CA ALA A 89 18.52 -2.92 8.97
C ALA A 89 17.72 -2.18 7.88
N SER A 90 16.43 -1.91 8.10
CA SER A 90 15.60 -1.20 7.14
C SER A 90 15.76 0.31 7.28
N VAL A 91 15.52 1.04 6.19
CA VAL A 91 15.80 2.49 6.10
C VAL A 91 15.08 3.31 7.17
N PHE A 92 13.84 2.95 7.53
CA PHE A 92 13.08 3.62 8.59
C PHE A 92 12.91 2.76 9.84
N GLY A 93 13.72 1.71 9.99
CA GLY A 93 13.67 0.82 11.14
C GLY A 93 12.48 -0.14 11.15
N TRP A 94 11.79 -0.29 10.03
CA TRP A 94 10.61 -1.14 9.88
C TRP A 94 10.61 -1.82 8.52
N ARG A 95 9.96 -2.98 8.47
CA ARG A 95 9.71 -3.72 7.22
C ARG A 95 8.42 -4.52 7.33
N TYR A 96 8.04 -5.16 6.22
CA TYR A 96 6.93 -6.10 6.23
C TYR A 96 7.45 -7.53 6.42
N GLY A 97 6.86 -8.25 7.35
CA GLY A 97 7.22 -9.64 7.62
C GLY A 97 6.64 -10.63 6.62
N SER A 98 5.56 -10.26 5.92
CA SER A 98 4.93 -11.09 4.91
C SER A 98 5.02 -10.41 3.55
N ARG A 99 5.44 -11.16 2.55
CA ARG A 99 5.56 -10.68 1.17
C ARG A 99 5.09 -11.79 0.23
N GLN A 100 4.13 -11.47 -0.62
CA GLN A 100 3.61 -12.38 -1.64
C GLN A 100 3.77 -11.76 -3.02
N ARG A 101 3.99 -12.62 -4.00
CA ARG A 101 4.12 -12.22 -5.40
C ARG A 101 3.09 -13.02 -6.19
N LEU A 102 2.10 -12.32 -6.73
CA LEU A 102 0.93 -12.94 -7.35
C LEU A 102 0.91 -12.67 -8.85
N SER A 103 0.68 -13.73 -9.63
CA SER A 103 0.55 -13.64 -11.09
C SER A 103 -0.84 -13.12 -11.48
N ALA A 104 -1.00 -12.85 -12.78
CA ALA A 104 -2.26 -12.31 -13.32
C ALA A 104 -3.47 -13.20 -13.05
N GLU A 105 -3.28 -14.52 -12.98
CA GLU A 105 -4.36 -15.46 -12.74
C GLU A 105 -4.79 -15.53 -11.27
N SER A 106 -4.01 -14.95 -10.37
CA SER A 106 -4.29 -14.97 -8.94
C SER A 106 -5.34 -13.93 -8.56
N SER A 107 -5.88 -14.09 -7.37
CA SER A 107 -6.77 -13.10 -6.76
C SER A 107 -6.26 -12.72 -5.39
N ILE A 108 -6.62 -11.53 -4.93
CA ILE A 108 -6.22 -11.00 -3.62
C ILE A 108 -7.44 -10.40 -2.93
N THR A 109 -7.50 -10.56 -1.62
CA THR A 109 -8.55 -9.97 -0.79
C THR A 109 -7.92 -8.90 0.10
N PRO A 110 -8.40 -7.65 0.04
CA PRO A 110 -7.94 -6.62 0.98
C PRO A 110 -8.25 -7.03 2.42
N LEU A 111 -7.33 -6.75 3.35
CA LEU A 111 -7.55 -7.10 4.75
C LEU A 111 -8.77 -6.39 5.33
N ALA A 112 -9.03 -5.15 4.90
CA ALA A 112 -10.14 -4.35 5.40
C ALA A 112 -11.49 -4.71 4.75
N ALA A 113 -11.48 -5.56 3.72
CA ALA A 113 -12.70 -5.96 3.00
C ALA A 113 -12.66 -7.46 2.71
N PRO A 114 -12.83 -8.31 3.75
CA PRO A 114 -12.65 -9.77 3.61
C PRO A 114 -13.65 -10.44 2.68
N GLY A 115 -14.76 -9.77 2.36
CA GLY A 115 -15.72 -10.29 1.40
C GLY A 115 -15.45 -9.91 -0.05
N VAL A 116 -14.38 -9.16 -0.34
CA VAL A 116 -14.05 -8.67 -1.67
C VAL A 116 -12.90 -9.50 -2.24
N SER A 117 -13.02 -9.91 -3.50
CA SER A 117 -11.94 -10.59 -4.22
C SER A 117 -11.59 -9.77 -5.45
N VAL A 118 -10.32 -9.44 -5.62
CA VAL A 118 -9.82 -8.68 -6.75
C VAL A 118 -8.90 -9.58 -7.58
N ARG A 119 -9.18 -9.70 -8.87
CA ARG A 119 -8.27 -10.44 -9.77
C ARG A 119 -7.06 -9.57 -10.07
N VAL A 120 -5.88 -10.17 -9.98
CA VAL A 120 -4.65 -9.44 -10.26
C VAL A 120 -4.64 -8.92 -11.71
N SER A 121 -5.18 -9.70 -12.65
CA SER A 121 -5.29 -9.25 -14.04
C SER A 121 -6.08 -7.95 -14.23
N ASP A 122 -7.01 -7.66 -13.33
CA ASP A 122 -7.78 -6.41 -13.37
C ASP A 122 -6.96 -5.20 -12.95
N LEU A 123 -5.84 -5.42 -12.28
CA LEU A 123 -4.91 -4.37 -11.85
C LEU A 123 -3.78 -4.14 -12.85
N LEU A 124 -3.58 -5.06 -13.78
CA LEU A 124 -2.54 -4.97 -14.80
C LEU A 124 -3.15 -4.44 -16.10
N PRO A 125 -2.50 -3.46 -16.76
CA PRO A 125 -2.99 -2.96 -18.04
C PRO A 125 -2.79 -3.94 -19.18
#